data_c2c62d9456feef6c5ba99d4dd813683f
#
_entry.id   c2c62d9456feef6c5ba99d4dd813683f
#
_cell.length_a   1.000
_cell.length_b   1.000
_cell.length_c   1.000
_cell.angle_alpha   90.00
_cell.angle_beta   90.00
_cell.angle_gamma   90.00
#
_symmetry.space_group_name_H-M   'P 1'
#
loop_
_entity.id
_entity.type
_entity.pdbx_description
1 polymer ?
#
loop_
_entity_poly.entity_id
_entity_poly.type
_entity_poly.pdbx_seq_one_letter_code
_entity_poly.pdbx_strand_id
1 'polypeptide(L)'
;MEFLNQGDQASLLANTSNEHASLMLKQPLAWSPLAEKQTVKTIVHQTPKQTGRPSEPDWTVWLDKVRWVFGYGSLIWNPEIPVVRGLLARVDGYHRRFCISSTRYRGTPEQPGVVLGLDRGGRCHGMAWELVAGQEDLALKTLWAREMRNGAYRAKLLKVKLPSGECLNALGFVARREHPNFLRLREDELLRRLAQCRGDRGSNQDYLANTVHALQHHGISDQKLQQLLKEVQAQRSN
;
A
#
# COMPACT_ATOMS: atom_id res chain seq x y z
N MET A 1 74.37 -13.13 10.40
CA MET A 1 73.54 -14.06 9.63
C MET A 1 72.32 -14.40 10.50
N GLU A 2 71.30 -13.60 10.47
CA GLU A 2 70.01 -13.94 11.09
C GLU A 2 68.91 -13.23 10.28
N PHE A 3 68.09 -14.05 9.66
CA PHE A 3 66.90 -13.61 8.94
C PHE A 3 65.76 -13.49 9.96
N LEU A 4 65.27 -12.26 10.20
CA LEU A 4 64.06 -12.04 10.96
C LEU A 4 62.84 -12.01 10.04
N ASN A 5 61.91 -12.76 10.44
CA ASN A 5 60.63 -13.15 9.85
C ASN A 5 59.66 -11.93 9.87
N GLN A 6 59.25 -11.45 8.73
CA GLN A 6 58.10 -10.54 8.59
C GLN A 6 56.86 -11.38 8.28
N GLY A 7 56.02 -11.54 9.27
CA GLY A 7 54.73 -12.20 9.07
C GLY A 7 53.88 -12.18 10.33
N ASP A 8 53.28 -11.05 10.67
CA ASP A 8 52.14 -11.01 11.61
C ASP A 8 51.62 -9.58 11.75
N GLN A 9 51.04 -9.01 10.68
CA GLN A 9 50.18 -7.81 10.80
C GLN A 9 48.98 -7.77 9.82
N ALA A 10 48.53 -8.88 9.31
CA ALA A 10 47.44 -8.92 8.36
C ALA A 10 46.11 -9.56 8.90
N SER A 11 46.02 -9.86 10.19
CA SER A 11 44.82 -10.55 10.73
C SER A 11 43.94 -9.75 11.71
N LEU A 12 44.19 -8.44 11.86
CA LEU A 12 43.41 -7.60 12.82
C LEU A 12 42.49 -6.56 12.19
N LEU A 13 42.31 -6.52 10.88
CA LEU A 13 41.44 -5.53 10.21
C LEU A 13 40.23 -6.12 9.48
N ALA A 14 39.93 -7.41 9.66
CA ALA A 14 38.82 -8.07 8.97
C ALA A 14 37.56 -8.34 9.84
N ASN A 15 37.50 -7.88 11.08
CA ASN A 15 36.39 -8.23 12.00
C ASN A 15 35.52 -7.07 12.49
N THR A 16 35.65 -5.85 11.96
CA THR A 16 34.82 -4.71 12.40
C THR A 16 33.73 -4.30 11.42
N SER A 17 33.60 -4.96 10.26
CA SER A 17 32.61 -4.56 9.25
C SER A 17 31.30 -5.37 9.24
N ASN A 18 31.18 -6.40 10.06
CA ASN A 18 30.01 -7.32 10.02
C ASN A 18 29.05 -7.19 11.21
N GLU A 19 29.37 -6.42 12.25
CA GLU A 19 28.48 -6.22 13.39
C GLU A 19 27.51 -5.03 13.22
N HIS A 20 27.77 -4.08 12.32
CA HIS A 20 26.86 -2.95 12.08
C HIS A 20 25.70 -3.27 11.12
N ALA A 21 25.77 -4.36 10.36
CA ALA A 21 24.69 -4.75 9.44
C ALA A 21 23.58 -5.56 10.13
N SER A 22 23.84 -6.13 11.31
CA SER A 22 22.87 -6.99 12.01
C SER A 22 21.96 -6.26 13.01
N LEU A 23 22.24 -5.00 13.34
CA LEU A 23 21.47 -4.23 14.33
C LEU A 23 20.36 -3.34 13.74
N MET A 24 20.26 -3.23 12.42
CA MET A 24 19.23 -2.40 11.77
C MET A 24 17.93 -3.14 11.40
N LEU A 25 17.82 -4.43 11.72
CA LEU A 25 16.66 -5.26 11.36
C LEU A 25 15.65 -5.51 12.49
N LYS A 26 15.79 -4.84 13.65
CA LYS A 26 14.92 -5.07 14.80
C LYS A 26 14.43 -3.78 15.46
N GLN A 27 13.76 -2.91 14.72
CA GLN A 27 12.83 -1.97 15.36
C GLN A 27 11.61 -1.74 14.46
N PRO A 28 10.41 -2.20 14.84
CA PRO A 28 9.20 -1.67 14.26
C PRO A 28 9.06 -0.23 14.75
N LEU A 29 8.85 0.71 13.83
CA LEU A 29 8.46 2.07 14.15
C LEU A 29 7.18 2.00 14.99
N ALA A 30 7.32 2.14 16.30
CA ALA A 30 6.23 2.25 17.25
C ALA A 30 5.51 3.57 16.99
N TRP A 31 4.33 3.50 16.40
CA TRP A 31 3.40 4.61 16.37
C TRP A 31 2.55 4.58 17.63
N SER A 32 2.72 5.59 18.50
CA SER A 32 1.89 5.82 19.69
C SER A 32 0.64 6.61 19.30
N PRO A 33 -0.56 6.13 19.61
CA PRO A 33 -1.77 6.96 19.52
C PRO A 33 -1.94 7.78 20.80
N LEU A 34 -1.79 9.10 20.70
CA LEU A 34 -2.26 10.02 21.73
C LEU A 34 -3.79 10.06 21.70
N ALA A 35 -4.40 9.49 22.74
CA ALA A 35 -5.82 9.56 22.99
C ALA A 35 -6.13 10.82 23.79
N GLU A 36 -6.71 11.82 23.16
CA GLU A 36 -7.45 12.88 23.89
C GLU A 36 -8.95 12.60 23.83
N LYS A 37 -9.51 12.40 25.04
CA LYS A 37 -10.96 12.31 25.27
C LYS A 37 -11.57 13.70 25.19
N GLN A 38 -12.29 14.03 24.13
CA GLN A 38 -13.18 15.19 24.10
C GLN A 38 -14.63 14.71 24.12
N THR A 39 -15.33 15.15 25.15
CA THR A 39 -16.76 14.95 25.36
C THR A 39 -17.56 15.79 24.36
N VAL A 40 -18.26 15.16 23.42
CA VAL A 40 -19.08 15.84 22.41
C VAL A 40 -20.54 15.83 22.87
N LYS A 41 -21.10 17.05 23.03
CA LYS A 41 -22.53 17.28 23.24
C LYS A 41 -23.33 16.87 21.99
N THR A 42 -24.37 16.08 22.22
CA THR A 42 -25.30 15.58 21.19
C THR A 42 -26.13 16.71 20.61
N ILE A 43 -25.90 17.07 19.35
CA ILE A 43 -26.82 17.86 18.53
C ILE A 43 -27.52 16.88 17.57
N VAL A 44 -28.81 16.66 17.80
CA VAL A 44 -29.67 15.84 16.93
C VAL A 44 -29.99 16.63 15.69
N HIS A 45 -29.27 16.39 14.59
CA HIS A 45 -29.69 16.80 13.25
C HIS A 45 -30.38 15.62 12.56
N GLN A 46 -31.63 15.83 12.18
CA GLN A 46 -32.40 14.88 11.38
C GLN A 46 -31.70 14.63 10.04
N THR A 47 -31.24 13.41 9.85
CA THR A 47 -30.59 12.93 8.61
C THR A 47 -31.66 12.64 7.56
N PRO A 48 -31.46 13.03 6.27
CA PRO A 48 -32.33 12.60 5.17
C PRO A 48 -32.27 11.06 5.03
N LYS A 49 -33.41 10.45 4.75
CA LYS A 49 -33.56 9.01 4.50
C LYS A 49 -32.53 8.55 3.47
N GLN A 50 -31.54 7.77 3.91
CA GLN A 50 -30.61 7.08 3.02
C GLN A 50 -31.35 5.97 2.29
N THR A 51 -31.57 6.19 1.02
CA THR A 51 -31.95 5.14 0.06
C THR A 51 -30.82 4.10 0.02
N GLY A 52 -31.16 2.88 0.43
CA GLY A 52 -30.45 1.62 0.24
C GLY A 52 -28.93 1.66 0.20
N ARG A 53 -28.24 1.50 1.35
CA ARG A 53 -26.87 0.97 1.32
C ARG A 53 -26.92 -0.37 0.59
N PRO A 54 -26.05 -0.58 -0.43
CA PRO A 54 -25.81 -1.94 -0.89
C PRO A 54 -25.44 -2.75 0.36
N SER A 55 -26.09 -3.88 0.56
CA SER A 55 -25.72 -4.83 1.62
C SER A 55 -24.20 -4.96 1.63
N GLU A 56 -23.57 -4.79 2.80
CA GLU A 56 -22.11 -4.97 2.92
C GLU A 56 -21.78 -6.30 2.26
N PRO A 57 -20.82 -6.32 1.30
CA PRO A 57 -20.45 -7.57 0.65
C PRO A 57 -20.04 -8.53 1.76
N ASP A 58 -20.73 -9.65 1.83
CA ASP A 58 -20.48 -10.68 2.83
C ASP A 58 -19.06 -11.23 2.64
N TRP A 59 -18.12 -10.80 3.51
CA TRP A 59 -16.73 -11.29 3.46
C TRP A 59 -16.64 -12.75 3.90
N THR A 60 -17.67 -13.29 4.58
CA THR A 60 -17.65 -14.66 5.09
C THR A 60 -17.54 -15.68 3.97
N VAL A 61 -18.06 -15.37 2.77
CA VAL A 61 -17.90 -16.21 1.57
C VAL A 61 -16.44 -16.36 1.10
N TRP A 62 -15.53 -15.55 1.67
CA TRP A 62 -14.12 -15.56 1.34
C TRP A 62 -13.25 -16.28 2.37
N LEU A 63 -13.74 -16.56 3.59
CA LEU A 63 -12.97 -17.12 4.71
C LEU A 63 -12.22 -18.39 4.31
N ASP A 64 -12.90 -19.35 3.67
CA ASP A 64 -12.29 -20.62 3.26
C ASP A 64 -11.47 -20.54 1.96
N LYS A 65 -11.46 -19.37 1.30
CA LYS A 65 -10.88 -19.20 -0.04
C LYS A 65 -9.65 -18.30 -0.04
N VAL A 66 -9.46 -17.48 0.99
CA VAL A 66 -8.43 -16.43 1.01
C VAL A 66 -7.36 -16.76 2.03
N ARG A 67 -6.24 -17.22 1.53
CA ARG A 67 -5.00 -17.35 2.31
C ARG A 67 -4.00 -16.23 1.97
N TRP A 68 -4.15 -15.61 0.82
CA TRP A 68 -3.23 -14.60 0.31
C TRP A 68 -3.97 -13.32 -0.07
N VAL A 69 -3.32 -12.17 0.17
CA VAL A 69 -3.81 -10.84 -0.21
C VAL A 69 -2.79 -10.17 -1.12
N PHE A 70 -3.22 -9.66 -2.27
CA PHE A 70 -2.35 -8.97 -3.21
C PHE A 70 -2.33 -7.46 -2.97
N GLY A 71 -1.20 -6.96 -2.50
CA GLY A 71 -0.91 -5.54 -2.31
C GLY A 71 -0.21 -4.94 -3.53
N TYR A 72 -0.73 -3.83 -4.05
CA TYR A 72 -0.16 -3.09 -5.18
C TYR A 72 -0.02 -1.58 -4.94
N GLY A 73 -0.55 -1.07 -3.85
CA GLY A 73 -0.53 0.31 -3.38
C GLY A 73 -0.19 0.36 -1.89
N SER A 74 -1.02 1.05 -1.08
CA SER A 74 -0.76 1.18 0.36
C SER A 74 -0.67 -0.15 1.11
N LEU A 75 -1.29 -1.21 0.63
CA LEU A 75 -1.14 -2.56 1.20
C LEU A 75 0.29 -3.11 1.09
N ILE A 76 1.19 -2.51 0.29
CA ILE A 76 2.60 -2.93 0.24
C ILE A 76 3.35 -2.50 1.49
N TRP A 77 3.11 -1.26 1.96
CA TRP A 77 3.85 -0.65 3.07
C TRP A 77 3.05 -0.53 4.37
N ASN A 78 1.75 -0.67 4.30
CA ASN A 78 0.84 -0.64 5.45
C ASN A 78 -0.32 -1.61 5.24
N PRO A 79 -0.12 -2.93 5.36
CA PRO A 79 -1.18 -3.91 5.21
C PRO A 79 -2.25 -3.83 6.29
N GLU A 80 -1.90 -3.44 7.53
CA GLU A 80 -2.79 -3.34 8.71
C GLU A 80 -3.57 -4.66 9.00
N ILE A 81 -3.05 -5.79 8.55
CA ILE A 81 -3.65 -7.12 8.72
C ILE A 81 -2.61 -8.11 9.26
N PRO A 82 -3.04 -9.16 9.98
CA PRO A 82 -2.15 -10.21 10.45
C PRO A 82 -1.56 -10.99 9.27
N VAL A 83 -0.24 -10.91 9.08
CA VAL A 83 0.48 -11.61 8.02
C VAL A 83 1.66 -12.42 8.56
N VAL A 84 1.89 -13.59 7.96
CA VAL A 84 3.06 -14.45 8.27
C VAL A 84 4.28 -13.97 7.51
N ARG A 85 4.10 -13.70 6.21
CA ARG A 85 5.17 -13.28 5.28
C ARG A 85 4.62 -12.60 4.05
N GLY A 86 5.50 -11.91 3.33
CA GLY A 86 5.23 -11.36 2.02
C GLY A 86 6.11 -12.00 0.94
N LEU A 87 5.53 -12.28 -0.21
CA LEU A 87 6.24 -12.77 -1.39
C LEU A 87 6.08 -11.80 -2.54
N LEU A 88 7.13 -11.60 -3.31
CA LEU A 88 7.03 -10.89 -4.58
C LEU A 88 6.04 -11.62 -5.49
N ALA A 89 5.13 -10.89 -6.11
CA ALA A 89 4.12 -11.47 -6.97
C ALA A 89 3.77 -10.53 -8.13
N ARG A 90 3.31 -11.12 -9.24
CA ARG A 90 2.83 -10.41 -10.41
C ARG A 90 1.43 -10.87 -10.77
N VAL A 91 0.55 -9.93 -11.06
CA VAL A 91 -0.74 -10.20 -11.70
C VAL A 91 -0.70 -9.74 -13.15
N ASP A 92 -1.16 -10.60 -14.07
CA ASP A 92 -1.34 -10.27 -15.47
C ASP A 92 -2.81 -9.83 -15.72
N GLY A 93 -3.03 -8.98 -16.73
CA GLY A 93 -4.33 -8.42 -17.07
C GLY A 93 -4.75 -7.22 -16.23
N TYR A 94 -3.86 -6.71 -15.37
CA TYR A 94 -4.07 -5.52 -14.56
C TYR A 94 -2.79 -4.69 -14.44
N HIS A 95 -2.95 -3.37 -14.24
CA HIS A 95 -1.84 -2.47 -13.91
C HIS A 95 -2.24 -1.51 -12.79
N ARG A 96 -1.27 -1.01 -12.01
CA ARG A 96 -1.54 0.05 -11.04
C ARG A 96 -1.65 1.40 -11.72
N ARG A 97 -2.60 2.20 -11.26
CA ARG A 97 -2.86 3.53 -11.80
C ARG A 97 -3.48 4.42 -10.74
N PHE A 98 -3.12 5.71 -10.72
CA PHE A 98 -3.87 6.71 -9.98
C PHE A 98 -5.20 6.96 -10.68
N CYS A 99 -6.28 6.38 -10.15
CA CYS A 99 -7.59 6.40 -10.79
C CYS A 99 -8.78 6.40 -9.82
N ILE A 100 -8.55 6.49 -8.52
CA ILE A 100 -9.64 6.55 -7.54
C ILE A 100 -9.60 7.88 -6.80
N SER A 101 -10.69 8.64 -6.86
CA SER A 101 -10.87 9.88 -6.10
C SER A 101 -10.85 9.60 -4.60
N SER A 102 -10.10 10.42 -3.86
CA SER A 102 -9.99 10.34 -2.41
C SER A 102 -10.43 11.66 -1.77
N THR A 103 -11.65 11.65 -1.21
CA THR A 103 -12.26 12.83 -0.56
C THR A 103 -12.11 12.81 0.97
N ARG A 104 -11.31 11.89 1.50
CA ARG A 104 -11.08 11.77 2.95
C ARG A 104 -9.61 11.50 3.28
N TYR A 105 -9.02 10.41 2.76
CA TYR A 105 -7.69 9.97 3.23
C TYR A 105 -6.55 10.81 2.65
N ARG A 106 -6.65 11.23 1.38
CA ARG A 106 -5.59 11.97 0.66
C ARG A 106 -6.10 13.25 0.00
N GLY A 107 -7.29 13.68 0.39
CA GLY A 107 -7.95 14.91 -0.05
C GLY A 107 -9.20 15.15 0.77
N THR A 108 -9.92 16.22 0.46
CA THR A 108 -11.23 16.59 1.04
C THR A 108 -12.30 16.58 -0.05
N PRO A 109 -13.59 16.73 0.27
CA PRO A 109 -14.63 16.91 -0.74
C PRO A 109 -14.36 18.10 -1.68
N GLU A 110 -13.80 19.20 -1.16
CA GLU A 110 -13.49 20.45 -1.89
C GLU A 110 -12.22 20.31 -2.73
N GLN A 111 -11.24 19.56 -2.22
CA GLN A 111 -9.96 19.28 -2.88
C GLN A 111 -9.69 17.77 -2.91
N PRO A 112 -10.38 17.02 -3.77
CA PRO A 112 -10.23 15.58 -3.80
C PRO A 112 -8.85 15.16 -4.32
N GLY A 113 -8.14 14.38 -3.52
CA GLY A 113 -6.92 13.72 -3.92
C GLY A 113 -7.17 12.53 -4.84
N VAL A 114 -6.12 11.76 -5.08
CA VAL A 114 -6.20 10.55 -5.91
C VAL A 114 -5.36 9.42 -5.32
N VAL A 115 -5.87 8.21 -5.37
CA VAL A 115 -5.15 7.01 -4.90
C VAL A 115 -5.09 5.95 -6.00
N LEU A 116 -4.19 4.98 -5.80
CA LEU A 116 -3.99 3.90 -6.75
C LEU A 116 -5.18 2.95 -6.78
N GLY A 117 -5.54 2.53 -7.99
CA GLY A 117 -6.41 1.40 -8.28
C GLY A 117 -5.69 0.38 -9.13
N LEU A 118 -6.11 -0.88 -9.05
CA LEU A 118 -5.72 -1.93 -9.97
C LEU A 118 -6.68 -1.89 -11.16
N ASP A 119 -6.25 -1.27 -12.26
CA ASP A 119 -7.04 -1.09 -13.47
C ASP A 119 -6.76 -2.19 -14.50
N ARG A 120 -7.71 -2.46 -15.39
CA ARG A 120 -7.61 -3.53 -16.40
C ARG A 120 -6.53 -3.25 -17.44
N GLY A 121 -5.85 -4.31 -17.87
CA GLY A 121 -4.82 -4.32 -18.89
C GLY A 121 -3.40 -4.33 -18.34
N GLY A 122 -2.45 -4.84 -19.10
CA GLY A 122 -1.03 -4.88 -18.73
C GLY A 122 -0.69 -5.88 -17.63
N ARG A 123 0.27 -5.52 -16.80
CA ARG A 123 0.75 -6.33 -15.66
C ARG A 123 1.08 -5.45 -14.47
N CYS A 124 0.95 -5.98 -13.26
CA CYS A 124 1.31 -5.29 -12.03
C CYS A 124 2.15 -6.19 -11.13
N HIS A 125 3.34 -5.72 -10.76
CA HIS A 125 4.15 -6.33 -9.71
C HIS A 125 3.75 -5.75 -8.36
N GLY A 126 3.71 -6.60 -7.33
CA GLY A 126 3.32 -6.23 -5.97
C GLY A 126 3.72 -7.31 -4.98
N MET A 127 3.06 -7.32 -3.83
CA MET A 127 3.29 -8.29 -2.77
C MET A 127 2.08 -9.21 -2.60
N ALA A 128 2.31 -10.50 -2.47
CA ALA A 128 1.33 -11.45 -1.95
C ALA A 128 1.61 -11.66 -0.47
N TRP A 129 0.70 -11.22 0.38
CA TRP A 129 0.77 -11.35 1.83
C TRP A 129 0.04 -12.62 2.27
N GLU A 130 0.75 -13.53 2.94
CA GLU A 130 0.16 -14.73 3.54
C GLU A 130 -0.49 -14.36 4.87
N LEU A 131 -1.78 -14.64 5.01
CA LEU A 131 -2.52 -14.38 6.24
C LEU A 131 -2.11 -15.37 7.35
N VAL A 132 -2.16 -14.92 8.60
CA VAL A 132 -1.99 -15.79 9.76
C VAL A 132 -3.19 -16.73 9.84
N ALA A 133 -2.93 -18.04 9.89
CA ALA A 133 -3.96 -19.06 10.01
C ALA A 133 -4.81 -18.86 11.28
N GLY A 134 -6.13 -18.93 11.13
CA GLY A 134 -7.08 -18.67 12.21
C GLY A 134 -7.36 -17.18 12.47
N GLN A 135 -6.73 -16.25 11.73
CA GLN A 135 -6.98 -14.81 11.82
C GLN A 135 -7.54 -14.22 10.50
N GLU A 136 -7.99 -15.07 9.59
CA GLU A 136 -8.53 -14.67 8.29
C GLU A 136 -9.76 -13.76 8.45
N ASP A 137 -10.64 -14.05 9.41
CA ASP A 137 -11.82 -13.24 9.69
C ASP A 137 -11.43 -11.80 10.09
N LEU A 138 -10.46 -11.65 11.00
CA LEU A 138 -9.95 -10.34 11.40
C LEU A 138 -9.33 -9.59 10.20
N ALA A 139 -8.52 -10.29 9.40
CA ALA A 139 -7.89 -9.72 8.22
C ALA A 139 -8.93 -9.25 7.20
N LEU A 140 -9.92 -10.07 6.89
CA LEU A 140 -10.97 -9.74 5.93
C LEU A 140 -11.85 -8.59 6.41
N LYS A 141 -12.29 -8.58 7.67
CA LYS A 141 -13.03 -7.45 8.27
C LYS A 141 -12.26 -6.14 8.13
N THR A 142 -10.97 -6.16 8.47
CA THR A 142 -10.10 -4.97 8.36
C THR A 142 -9.98 -4.48 6.92
N LEU A 143 -9.77 -5.39 5.97
CA LEU A 143 -9.70 -5.07 4.54
C LEU A 143 -11.03 -4.52 4.00
N TRP A 144 -12.16 -5.12 4.40
CA TRP A 144 -13.49 -4.63 3.99
C TRP A 144 -13.75 -3.23 4.48
N ALA A 145 -13.51 -2.96 5.78
CA ALA A 145 -13.66 -1.64 6.36
C ALA A 145 -12.79 -0.57 5.68
N ARG A 146 -11.63 -0.97 5.16
CA ARG A 146 -10.67 -0.08 4.51
C ARG A 146 -10.93 0.10 3.02
N GLU A 147 -11.07 -0.99 2.27
CA GLU A 147 -11.05 -0.97 0.80
C GLU A 147 -12.47 -0.92 0.20
N MET A 148 -13.47 -1.51 0.89
CA MET A 148 -14.83 -1.62 0.36
C MET A 148 -15.75 -0.49 0.83
N ARG A 149 -15.25 0.43 1.63
CA ARG A 149 -16.02 1.48 2.30
C ARG A 149 -16.90 2.33 1.39
N ASN A 150 -16.40 2.75 0.25
CA ASN A 150 -17.09 3.62 -0.70
C ASN A 150 -17.50 2.93 -2.00
N GLY A 151 -17.28 1.61 -2.10
CA GLY A 151 -17.64 0.81 -3.27
C GLY A 151 -16.81 1.07 -4.53
N ALA A 152 -15.72 1.86 -4.46
CA ALA A 152 -14.87 2.17 -5.61
C ALA A 152 -14.03 0.96 -6.07
N TYR A 153 -13.90 -0.04 -5.22
CA TYR A 153 -13.23 -1.29 -5.55
C TYR A 153 -14.19 -2.47 -5.57
N ARG A 154 -13.76 -3.52 -6.25
CA ARG A 154 -14.38 -4.85 -6.23
C ARG A 154 -13.36 -5.86 -5.73
N ALA A 155 -13.70 -6.62 -4.70
CA ALA A 155 -12.90 -7.75 -4.23
C ALA A 155 -12.92 -8.87 -5.28
N LYS A 156 -11.77 -9.45 -5.57
CA LYS A 156 -11.62 -10.51 -6.56
C LYS A 156 -10.46 -11.44 -6.19
N LEU A 157 -10.62 -12.76 -6.38
CA LEU A 157 -9.49 -13.68 -6.42
C LEU A 157 -8.71 -13.46 -7.72
N LEU A 158 -7.45 -13.12 -7.57
CA LEU A 158 -6.50 -12.89 -8.66
C LEU A 158 -5.51 -14.05 -8.69
N LYS A 159 -5.27 -14.61 -9.86
CA LYS A 159 -4.16 -15.54 -10.06
C LYS A 159 -2.88 -14.71 -10.16
N VAL A 160 -2.03 -14.79 -9.14
CA VAL A 160 -0.74 -14.09 -9.08
C VAL A 160 0.39 -15.09 -9.30
N LYS A 161 1.43 -14.68 -10.02
CA LYS A 161 2.60 -15.50 -10.33
C LYS A 161 3.80 -15.05 -9.51
N LEU A 162 4.43 -15.98 -8.81
CA LEU A 162 5.67 -15.76 -8.07
C LEU A 162 6.90 -15.79 -9.00
N PRO A 163 8.06 -15.28 -8.58
CA PRO A 163 9.31 -15.38 -9.32
C PRO A 163 9.72 -16.84 -9.62
N SER A 164 9.38 -17.78 -8.75
CA SER A 164 9.58 -19.23 -8.95
C SER A 164 8.79 -19.81 -10.12
N GLY A 165 7.80 -19.07 -10.64
CA GLY A 165 6.84 -19.56 -11.64
C GLY A 165 5.56 -20.14 -11.05
N GLU A 166 5.52 -20.41 -9.74
CA GLU A 166 4.33 -20.84 -9.02
C GLU A 166 3.21 -19.79 -9.12
N CYS A 167 1.96 -20.27 -9.13
CA CYS A 167 0.78 -19.43 -9.14
C CYS A 167 -0.02 -19.60 -7.84
N LEU A 168 -0.42 -18.47 -7.26
CA LEU A 168 -1.28 -18.42 -6.08
C LEU A 168 -2.60 -17.71 -6.41
N ASN A 169 -3.66 -18.05 -5.67
CA ASN A 169 -4.89 -17.26 -5.66
C ASN A 169 -4.82 -16.27 -4.51
N ALA A 170 -4.82 -14.97 -4.81
CA ALA A 170 -4.75 -13.91 -3.81
C ALA A 170 -5.96 -12.98 -3.95
N LEU A 171 -6.52 -12.57 -2.81
CA LEU A 171 -7.55 -11.54 -2.78
C LEU A 171 -6.93 -10.20 -3.20
N GLY A 172 -7.51 -9.56 -4.20
CA GLY A 172 -7.12 -8.22 -4.64
C GLY A 172 -8.33 -7.31 -4.80
N PHE A 173 -8.08 -6.01 -4.72
CA PHE A 173 -9.11 -4.98 -4.83
C PHE A 173 -8.96 -4.24 -6.17
N VAL A 174 -9.85 -4.57 -7.12
CA VAL A 174 -9.82 -4.07 -8.49
C VAL A 174 -10.68 -2.82 -8.62
N ALA A 175 -10.20 -1.78 -9.29
CA ALA A 175 -10.93 -0.55 -9.52
C ALA A 175 -12.22 -0.80 -10.33
N ARG A 176 -13.32 -0.22 -9.89
CA ARG A 176 -14.61 -0.24 -10.59
C ARG A 176 -14.70 0.95 -11.53
N ARG A 177 -14.53 0.71 -12.83
CA ARG A 177 -14.55 1.77 -13.85
C ARG A 177 -15.90 2.49 -13.99
N GLU A 178 -16.97 1.81 -13.58
CA GLU A 178 -18.34 2.33 -13.56
C GLU A 178 -18.64 3.18 -12.32
N HIS A 179 -17.77 3.18 -11.32
CA HIS A 179 -18.00 3.90 -10.08
C HIS A 179 -17.73 5.42 -10.25
N PRO A 180 -18.54 6.33 -9.66
CA PRO A 180 -18.33 7.80 -9.77
C PRO A 180 -16.95 8.28 -9.31
N ASN A 181 -16.29 7.55 -8.38
CA ASN A 181 -14.95 7.89 -7.93
C ASN A 181 -13.84 7.40 -8.88
N PHE A 182 -14.16 6.68 -9.96
CA PHE A 182 -13.18 6.30 -10.95
C PHE A 182 -12.82 7.47 -11.85
N LEU A 183 -11.53 7.78 -11.95
CA LEU A 183 -11.02 8.97 -12.67
C LEU A 183 -10.13 8.55 -13.84
N ARG A 184 -10.20 9.37 -14.89
CA ARG A 184 -9.26 9.39 -16.00
C ARG A 184 -8.66 10.79 -16.09
N LEU A 185 -7.70 11.05 -15.21
CA LEU A 185 -7.08 12.37 -15.13
C LEU A 185 -6.09 12.57 -16.28
N ARG A 186 -6.01 13.81 -16.76
CA ARG A 186 -4.90 14.32 -17.55
C ARG A 186 -3.69 14.45 -16.64
N GLU A 187 -2.50 14.48 -17.20
CA GLU A 187 -1.24 14.51 -16.47
C GLU A 187 -1.08 15.73 -15.58
N ASP A 188 -1.44 16.91 -16.10
CA ASP A 188 -1.45 18.18 -15.37
C ASP A 188 -2.32 18.13 -14.10
N GLU A 189 -3.54 17.62 -14.21
CA GLU A 189 -4.44 17.47 -13.09
C GLU A 189 -3.98 16.38 -12.10
N LEU A 190 -3.40 15.30 -12.58
CA LEU A 190 -2.80 14.27 -11.73
C LEU A 190 -1.67 14.86 -10.90
N LEU A 191 -0.73 15.55 -11.52
CA LEU A 191 0.41 16.18 -10.84
C LEU A 191 -0.07 17.22 -9.81
N ARG A 192 -1.04 18.06 -10.18
CA ARG A 192 -1.63 19.03 -9.25
C ARG A 192 -2.21 18.36 -8.01
N ARG A 193 -3.02 17.30 -8.18
CA ARG A 193 -3.59 16.57 -7.02
C ARG A 193 -2.52 15.92 -6.16
N LEU A 194 -1.54 15.28 -6.77
CA LEU A 194 -0.44 14.65 -6.06
C LEU A 194 0.39 15.66 -5.26
N ALA A 195 0.59 16.86 -5.79
CA ALA A 195 1.40 17.89 -5.14
C ALA A 195 0.63 18.62 -4.01
N GLN A 196 -0.67 18.88 -4.18
CA GLN A 196 -1.39 19.84 -3.34
C GLN A 196 -2.41 19.20 -2.39
N CYS A 197 -3.01 18.04 -2.72
CA CYS A 197 -4.08 17.49 -1.92
C CYS A 197 -3.57 16.82 -0.64
N ARG A 198 -4.33 17.02 0.45
CA ARG A 198 -4.08 16.43 1.76
C ARG A 198 -5.41 16.02 2.39
N GLY A 199 -5.42 14.90 3.12
CA GLY A 199 -6.58 14.41 3.87
C GLY A 199 -6.18 13.84 5.23
N ASP A 200 -7.10 13.11 5.87
CA ASP A 200 -6.97 12.58 7.23
C ASP A 200 -5.71 11.70 7.43
N ARG A 201 -5.24 11.03 6.39
CA ARG A 201 -4.06 10.14 6.43
C ARG A 201 -2.80 10.77 5.80
N GLY A 202 -2.75 12.09 5.70
CA GLY A 202 -1.61 12.84 5.19
C GLY A 202 -1.74 13.28 3.73
N SER A 203 -0.64 13.82 3.17
CA SER A 203 -0.63 14.37 1.82
C SER A 203 -0.71 13.28 0.75
N ASN A 204 -1.17 13.66 -0.43
CA ASN A 204 -1.18 12.78 -1.60
C ASN A 204 0.26 12.50 -2.07
N GLN A 205 1.17 13.47 -1.89
CA GLN A 205 2.59 13.30 -2.16
C GLN A 205 3.23 12.24 -1.26
N ASP A 206 2.92 12.24 0.07
CA ASP A 206 3.43 11.21 0.99
C ASP A 206 2.95 9.81 0.59
N TYR A 207 1.70 9.72 0.11
CA TYR A 207 1.17 8.46 -0.40
C TYR A 207 1.96 7.94 -1.60
N LEU A 208 2.28 8.82 -2.58
CA LEU A 208 3.11 8.49 -3.74
C LEU A 208 4.52 8.09 -3.30
N ALA A 209 5.17 8.90 -2.45
CA ALA A 209 6.53 8.65 -1.96
C ALA A 209 6.62 7.32 -1.21
N ASN A 210 5.73 7.07 -0.25
CA ASN A 210 5.70 5.81 0.50
C ASN A 210 5.49 4.59 -0.41
N THR A 211 4.67 4.75 -1.45
CA THR A 211 4.46 3.65 -2.42
C THR A 211 5.71 3.40 -3.25
N VAL A 212 6.38 4.45 -3.76
CA VAL A 212 7.63 4.33 -4.53
C VAL A 212 8.73 3.68 -3.68
N HIS A 213 8.93 4.17 -2.45
CA HIS A 213 9.95 3.65 -1.55
C HIS A 213 9.69 2.18 -1.19
N ALA A 214 8.44 1.82 -0.91
CA ALA A 214 8.10 0.43 -0.60
C ALA A 214 8.32 -0.50 -1.79
N LEU A 215 7.96 -0.06 -2.99
CA LEU A 215 8.23 -0.83 -4.21
C LEU A 215 9.74 -1.05 -4.39
N GLN A 216 10.55 -0.01 -4.24
CA GLN A 216 12.01 -0.09 -4.33
C GLN A 216 12.60 -1.02 -3.26
N HIS A 217 12.13 -0.91 -2.01
CA HIS A 217 12.55 -1.78 -0.92
C HIS A 217 12.33 -3.27 -1.23
N HIS A 218 11.24 -3.60 -1.92
CA HIS A 218 10.95 -4.96 -2.37
C HIS A 218 11.55 -5.30 -3.74
N GLY A 219 12.44 -4.49 -4.29
CA GLY A 219 13.07 -4.72 -5.59
C GLY A 219 12.13 -4.57 -6.80
N ILE A 220 10.99 -3.92 -6.62
CA ILE A 220 10.02 -3.66 -7.70
C ILE A 220 10.29 -2.29 -8.31
N SER A 221 10.70 -2.25 -9.58
CA SER A 221 10.83 -0.99 -10.32
C SER A 221 9.51 -0.60 -10.97
N ASP A 222 9.04 0.62 -10.68
CA ASP A 222 7.91 1.25 -11.36
C ASP A 222 8.33 2.63 -11.84
N GLN A 223 8.87 2.68 -13.07
CA GLN A 223 9.42 3.89 -13.65
C GLN A 223 8.40 5.03 -13.74
N LYS A 224 7.12 4.72 -13.99
CA LYS A 224 6.06 5.75 -14.05
C LYS A 224 5.83 6.41 -12.70
N LEU A 225 5.75 5.64 -11.61
CA LEU A 225 5.59 6.22 -10.28
C LEU A 225 6.85 6.99 -9.84
N GLN A 226 8.04 6.49 -10.18
CA GLN A 226 9.30 7.18 -9.89
C GLN A 226 9.37 8.53 -10.62
N GLN A 227 8.98 8.56 -11.88
CA GLN A 227 8.94 9.81 -12.66
C GLN A 227 7.92 10.79 -12.07
N LEU A 228 6.68 10.35 -11.78
CA LEU A 228 5.67 11.18 -11.11
C LEU A 228 6.17 11.76 -9.78
N LEU A 229 6.91 10.98 -8.99
CA LEU A 229 7.46 11.47 -7.72
C LEU A 229 8.46 12.59 -7.94
N LYS A 230 9.37 12.46 -8.92
CA LYS A 230 10.34 13.51 -9.27
C LYS A 230 9.63 14.80 -9.71
N GLU A 231 8.63 14.70 -10.56
CA GLU A 231 7.86 15.84 -11.07
C GLU A 231 7.09 16.56 -9.96
N VAL A 232 6.44 15.80 -9.07
CA VAL A 232 5.73 16.36 -7.90
C VAL A 232 6.71 17.06 -6.95
N GLN A 233 7.90 16.51 -6.74
CA GLN A 233 8.92 17.13 -5.89
C GLN A 233 9.47 18.42 -6.50
N ALA A 234 9.68 18.46 -7.82
CA ALA A 234 10.16 19.66 -8.53
C ALA A 234 9.17 20.84 -8.44
N GLN A 235 7.84 20.58 -8.42
CA GLN A 235 6.83 21.64 -8.27
C GLN A 235 6.85 22.36 -6.91
N ARG A 236 7.52 21.82 -5.88
CA ARG A 236 7.63 22.47 -4.56
C ARG A 236 8.88 23.31 -4.40
N SER A 237 9.84 23.17 -5.31
CA SER A 237 11.13 23.87 -5.27
C SER A 237 11.09 25.18 -6.07
N ASN A 238 9.97 25.43 -6.76
CA ASN A 238 9.65 26.68 -7.46
C ASN A 238 8.54 27.44 -6.72
#